data_63c3433345e347a5d9524227b25beaf9
#
_entry.id   63c3433345e347a5d9524227b25beaf9
#
_cell.length_a   1.000
_cell.length_b   1.000
_cell.length_c   1.000
_cell.angle_alpha   90.00
_cell.angle_beta   90.00
_cell.angle_gamma   90.00
#
_symmetry.space_group_name_H-M   'P 1'
#
loop_
_entity.id
_entity.type
_entity.pdbx_description
1 polymer ?
#
loop_
_entity_poly.entity_id
_entity_poly.type
_entity_poly.pdbx_seq_one_letter_code
_entity_poly.pdbx_strand_id
1 'polypeptide(L)'
;MNDTILLAQITYWKESDSRQTLIFFSVVGGLIVLGILYGWLKNAAEGGGSKKEGRSTRTFSRGSFRRKAYEAGFSDTESDFLEQYARKIGTTNPAAIFSNRAQLDSFMRSAFKYIERHADTEESAEENKTKLFSLREALGMRLSSGTPIRSTRKLQARTPLSIVTAKNANYASILIANESKALYVEPALDAFGQAIKFHWFSRVTVYFYTGNHIGYSFKTRAGGMINMDGRPLLALYHSDKVNPLPSRRNQRRESRLSCHFYLLHIRAVKDRGKIVKSIQVEKAAVAGILTDLSAGGVSMQTMSPVKSGEFIKLEFDVGNGNRMAYASVVRTNRLRNGASMHLKFVKISRKTVNEILAYVYGYD
;
A
#
# COMPACT_ATOMS: atom_id res chain seq x y z
N MET A 1 45.70 -48.57 16.03
CA MET A 1 46.13 -47.72 14.89
C MET A 1 45.52 -46.36 15.18
N ASN A 2 46.40 -45.44 15.56
CA ASN A 2 46.02 -44.08 16.02
C ASN A 2 46.04 -43.14 14.81
N ASP A 3 44.91 -42.55 14.52
CA ASP A 3 44.86 -41.40 13.58
C ASP A 3 44.76 -40.11 14.38
N THR A 4 45.89 -39.44 14.47
CA THR A 4 46.06 -38.15 15.11
C THR A 4 45.61 -37.05 14.13
N ILE A 5 44.51 -36.40 14.41
CA ILE A 5 44.06 -35.20 13.66
C ILE A 5 44.88 -34.02 14.18
N LEU A 6 45.74 -33.49 13.34
CA LEU A 6 46.51 -32.26 13.55
C LEU A 6 45.57 -31.04 13.43
N LEU A 7 45.23 -30.45 14.56
CA LEU A 7 44.59 -29.12 14.61
C LEU A 7 45.69 -28.07 14.36
N ALA A 8 45.69 -27.48 13.17
CA ALA A 8 46.47 -26.30 12.87
C ALA A 8 45.90 -25.11 13.64
N GLN A 9 46.56 -24.74 14.73
CA GLN A 9 46.34 -23.47 15.43
C GLN A 9 46.88 -22.34 14.55
N ILE A 10 45.95 -21.52 14.00
CA ILE A 10 46.33 -20.25 13.40
C ILE A 10 46.47 -19.23 14.52
N THR A 11 47.68 -19.11 15.06
CA THR A 11 48.09 -18.02 15.97
C THR A 11 48.46 -16.81 15.13
N TYR A 12 47.51 -15.92 14.85
CA TYR A 12 47.75 -14.60 14.28
C TYR A 12 47.35 -13.51 15.29
N TRP A 13 48.07 -13.45 16.40
CA TRP A 13 48.15 -12.25 17.23
C TRP A 13 49.61 -12.00 17.54
N LYS A 14 50.27 -11.33 16.58
CA LYS A 14 51.54 -10.69 16.86
C LYS A 14 51.25 -9.54 17.81
N GLU A 15 51.88 -9.52 18.99
CA GLU A 15 51.77 -8.40 19.93
C GLU A 15 52.09 -7.11 19.19
N SER A 16 51.08 -6.24 19.02
CA SER A 16 51.26 -4.97 18.35
C SER A 16 52.05 -4.07 19.33
N ASP A 17 53.21 -3.64 18.91
CA ASP A 17 54.02 -2.68 19.61
C ASP A 17 53.14 -1.44 19.90
N SER A 18 52.97 -1.10 21.18
CA SER A 18 52.08 -0.02 21.64
C SER A 18 52.39 1.33 20.96
N ARG A 19 53.64 1.52 20.52
CA ARG A 19 54.07 2.71 19.76
C ARG A 19 53.49 2.69 18.32
N GLN A 20 53.46 1.55 17.65
CA GLN A 20 52.91 1.49 16.30
C GLN A 20 51.40 1.67 16.29
N THR A 21 50.72 1.13 17.29
CA THR A 21 49.27 1.29 17.46
C THR A 21 48.92 2.78 17.75
N LEU A 22 49.71 3.45 18.55
CA LEU A 22 49.51 4.87 18.88
C LEU A 22 49.76 5.77 17.65
N ILE A 23 50.78 5.47 16.84
CA ILE A 23 51.06 6.16 15.58
C ILE A 23 49.93 5.93 14.58
N PHE A 24 49.41 4.71 14.45
CA PHE A 24 48.29 4.41 13.57
C PHE A 24 47.03 5.20 13.94
N PHE A 25 46.63 5.20 15.19
CA PHE A 25 45.47 5.98 15.64
C PHE A 25 45.69 7.50 15.53
N SER A 26 46.90 7.97 15.70
CA SER A 26 47.22 9.40 15.51
C SER A 26 47.13 9.82 14.04
N VAL A 27 47.59 8.98 13.12
CA VAL A 27 47.48 9.23 11.66
C VAL A 27 46.04 9.16 11.22
N VAL A 28 45.29 8.14 11.62
CA VAL A 28 43.86 8.00 11.27
C VAL A 28 43.03 9.13 11.88
N GLY A 29 43.27 9.48 13.15
CA GLY A 29 42.62 10.62 13.80
C GLY A 29 42.95 11.95 13.10
N GLY A 30 44.21 12.14 12.70
CA GLY A 30 44.66 13.32 11.94
C GLY A 30 43.98 13.43 10.58
N LEU A 31 43.83 12.33 9.87
CA LEU A 31 43.11 12.29 8.56
C LEU A 31 41.62 12.59 8.71
N ILE A 32 40.98 12.13 9.79
CA ILE A 32 39.58 12.43 10.07
C ILE A 32 39.41 13.93 10.37
N VAL A 33 40.29 14.50 11.21
CA VAL A 33 40.29 15.94 11.54
C VAL A 33 40.55 16.79 10.29
N LEU A 34 41.50 16.39 9.43
CA LEU A 34 41.77 17.04 8.15
C LEU A 34 40.58 16.94 7.20
N GLY A 35 39.89 15.81 7.15
CA GLY A 35 38.67 15.65 6.36
C GLY A 35 37.53 16.55 6.82
N ILE A 36 37.36 16.71 8.15
CA ILE A 36 36.36 17.61 8.74
C ILE A 36 36.74 19.07 8.47
N LEU A 37 38.01 19.43 8.64
CA LEU A 37 38.53 20.77 8.36
C LEU A 37 38.43 21.10 6.87
N TYR A 38 38.77 20.16 5.98
CA TYR A 38 38.63 20.36 4.54
C TYR A 38 37.15 20.53 4.13
N GLY A 39 36.23 19.74 4.68
CA GLY A 39 34.78 19.90 4.47
C GLY A 39 34.31 21.29 4.99
N TRP A 40 34.84 21.73 6.09
CA TRP A 40 34.50 23.06 6.66
C TRP A 40 35.09 24.21 5.82
N LEU A 41 36.33 24.09 5.40
CA LEU A 41 37.00 25.05 4.49
C LEU A 41 36.36 25.10 3.09
N LYS A 42 36.00 23.96 2.54
CA LYS A 42 35.28 23.89 1.25
C LYS A 42 33.91 24.55 1.36
N ASN A 43 33.13 24.27 2.42
CA ASN A 43 31.87 24.96 2.68
C ASN A 43 32.06 26.45 2.95
N ALA A 44 33.19 26.89 3.53
CA ALA A 44 33.52 28.30 3.77
C ALA A 44 34.01 28.99 2.46
N ALA A 45 34.71 28.29 1.58
CA ALA A 45 35.21 28.82 0.31
C ALA A 45 34.13 28.90 -0.77
N GLU A 46 33.19 27.96 -0.79
CA GLU A 46 32.00 28.00 -1.66
C GLU A 46 30.91 28.96 -1.09
N GLY A 47 31.11 29.48 0.12
CA GLY A 47 30.20 30.40 0.83
C GLY A 47 30.38 31.89 0.56
N GLY A 48 31.09 32.27 -0.49
CA GLY A 48 31.21 33.68 -0.94
C GLY A 48 29.96 34.18 -1.71
N GLY A 49 28.80 33.81 -1.29
CA GLY A 49 27.52 34.21 -1.85
C GLY A 49 26.32 33.68 -1.10
N SER A 50 26.55 32.99 0.00
CA SER A 50 25.49 32.50 0.84
C SER A 50 24.92 33.66 1.66
N LYS A 51 23.80 34.24 1.19
CA LYS A 51 22.81 34.79 2.11
C LYS A 51 22.76 33.85 3.31
N LYS A 52 23.06 34.38 4.52
CA LYS A 52 22.65 33.77 5.78
C LYS A 52 21.21 33.31 5.60
N GLU A 53 20.99 32.05 5.31
CA GLU A 53 19.75 31.41 5.71
C GLU A 53 19.79 31.36 7.22
N GLY A 54 19.51 32.53 7.82
CA GLY A 54 18.88 32.54 9.11
C GLY A 54 17.77 31.49 8.94
N ARG A 55 17.59 30.61 9.91
CA ARG A 55 16.34 29.89 10.14
C ARG A 55 15.22 30.95 10.19
N SER A 56 14.90 31.49 9.05
CA SER A 56 13.67 32.14 8.78
C SER A 56 12.68 31.02 8.97
N THR A 57 12.02 31.04 10.11
CA THR A 57 10.69 30.52 10.22
C THR A 57 9.95 31.14 9.03
N ARG A 58 9.96 30.42 7.89
CA ARG A 58 9.22 30.85 6.69
C ARG A 58 7.79 31.00 7.15
N THR A 59 7.43 32.25 7.44
CA THR A 59 6.07 32.63 7.79
C THR A 59 5.16 32.02 6.74
N PHE A 60 4.15 31.31 7.18
CA PHE A 60 3.14 30.70 6.34
C PHE A 60 2.66 31.71 5.29
N SER A 61 3.06 31.54 4.04
CA SER A 61 2.61 32.39 2.94
C SER A 61 1.29 31.87 2.39
N ARG A 62 0.18 32.51 2.76
CA ARG A 62 -1.17 32.18 2.27
C ARG A 62 -1.25 32.15 0.75
N GLY A 63 -0.67 33.15 0.08
CA GLY A 63 -0.69 33.25 -1.38
C GLY A 63 0.03 32.08 -2.07
N SER A 64 1.20 31.69 -1.54
CA SER A 64 1.95 30.53 -2.06
C SER A 64 1.19 29.21 -1.83
N PHE A 65 0.55 29.06 -0.68
CA PHE A 65 -0.23 27.87 -0.37
C PHE A 65 -1.45 27.74 -1.30
N ARG A 66 -2.25 28.80 -1.42
CA ARG A 66 -3.44 28.82 -2.28
C ARG A 66 -3.10 28.58 -3.74
N ARG A 67 -2.03 29.21 -4.25
CA ARG A 67 -1.59 28.96 -5.62
C ARG A 67 -1.31 27.48 -5.86
N LYS A 68 -0.56 26.80 -4.96
CA LYS A 68 -0.31 25.36 -5.08
C LYS A 68 -1.57 24.51 -4.93
N ALA A 69 -2.51 24.92 -4.08
CA ALA A 69 -3.81 24.26 -3.98
C ALA A 69 -4.61 24.35 -5.29
N TYR A 70 -4.61 25.52 -5.94
CA TYR A 70 -5.23 25.71 -7.26
C TYR A 70 -4.52 24.88 -8.35
N GLU A 71 -3.19 24.91 -8.40
CA GLU A 71 -2.42 24.04 -9.31
C GLU A 71 -2.73 22.57 -9.09
N ALA A 72 -3.03 22.18 -7.86
CA ALA A 72 -3.55 20.88 -7.49
C ALA A 72 -5.07 20.72 -7.69
N GLY A 73 -5.78 21.72 -8.30
CA GLY A 73 -7.19 21.71 -8.69
C GLY A 73 -8.18 21.61 -7.52
N PHE A 74 -7.81 22.14 -6.37
CA PHE A 74 -8.71 22.30 -5.23
C PHE A 74 -9.51 23.59 -5.36
N SER A 75 -10.76 23.52 -4.91
CA SER A 75 -11.65 24.68 -4.76
C SER A 75 -11.19 25.58 -3.60
N ASP A 76 -11.73 26.78 -3.54
CA ASP A 76 -11.47 27.71 -2.43
C ASP A 76 -11.83 27.08 -1.08
N THR A 77 -12.98 26.43 -0.99
CA THR A 77 -13.46 25.79 0.24
C THR A 77 -12.55 24.65 0.72
N GLU A 78 -12.01 23.85 -0.21
CA GLU A 78 -11.06 22.78 0.08
C GLU A 78 -9.69 23.33 0.49
N SER A 79 -9.26 24.39 -0.20
CA SER A 79 -8.03 25.12 0.11
C SER A 79 -8.10 25.77 1.49
N ASP A 80 -9.22 26.43 1.82
CA ASP A 80 -9.44 27.05 3.13
C ASP A 80 -9.45 26.01 4.26
N PHE A 81 -10.04 24.84 4.02
CA PHE A 81 -10.04 23.75 4.99
C PHE A 81 -8.61 23.26 5.28
N LEU A 82 -7.83 22.99 4.24
CA LEU A 82 -6.42 22.58 4.40
C LEU A 82 -5.57 23.68 5.05
N GLU A 83 -5.77 24.95 4.66
CA GLU A 83 -5.09 26.10 5.26
C GLU A 83 -5.39 26.23 6.75
N GLN A 84 -6.67 26.10 7.13
CA GLN A 84 -7.12 26.18 8.53
C GLN A 84 -6.41 25.14 9.40
N TYR A 85 -6.36 23.87 8.95
CA TYR A 85 -5.69 22.82 9.72
C TYR A 85 -4.17 22.99 9.68
N ALA A 86 -3.58 23.44 8.58
CA ALA A 86 -2.14 23.72 8.51
C ALA A 86 -1.71 24.77 9.54
N ARG A 87 -2.55 25.78 9.79
CA ARG A 87 -2.32 26.79 10.82
C ARG A 87 -2.52 26.23 12.24
N LYS A 88 -3.63 25.50 12.46
CA LYS A 88 -3.96 24.92 13.78
C LYS A 88 -2.90 23.95 14.29
N ILE A 89 -2.29 23.18 13.41
CA ILE A 89 -1.24 22.20 13.76
C ILE A 89 0.19 22.78 13.63
N GLY A 90 0.35 24.05 13.22
CA GLY A 90 1.65 24.70 13.13
C GLY A 90 2.59 24.10 12.09
N THR A 91 2.08 23.69 10.92
CA THR A 91 2.90 23.07 9.86
C THR A 91 3.93 24.05 9.32
N THR A 92 5.22 23.70 9.41
CA THR A 92 6.34 24.58 9.01
C THR A 92 6.41 24.84 7.50
N ASN A 93 6.08 23.86 6.67
CA ASN A 93 6.05 23.99 5.22
C ASN A 93 4.75 23.40 4.62
N PRO A 94 3.61 24.08 4.81
CA PRO A 94 2.31 23.54 4.41
C PRO A 94 2.16 23.36 2.90
N ALA A 95 2.90 24.12 2.09
CA ALA A 95 2.87 23.98 0.64
C ALA A 95 3.52 22.68 0.13
N ALA A 96 4.32 21.99 0.95
CA ALA A 96 4.93 20.73 0.58
C ALA A 96 3.94 19.55 0.55
N ILE A 97 2.75 19.68 1.17
CA ILE A 97 1.70 18.65 1.12
C ILE A 97 1.22 18.37 -0.32
N PHE A 98 1.35 19.35 -1.22
CA PHE A 98 0.95 19.23 -2.62
C PHE A 98 1.98 18.54 -3.51
N SER A 99 3.22 18.37 -3.03
CA SER A 99 4.33 17.85 -3.82
C SER A 99 5.09 16.69 -3.18
N ASN A 100 4.91 16.46 -1.87
CA ASN A 100 5.66 15.44 -1.13
C ASN A 100 4.69 14.54 -0.35
N ARG A 101 4.70 13.24 -0.69
CA ARG A 101 3.81 12.25 -0.07
C ARG A 101 4.05 12.10 1.44
N ALA A 102 5.30 12.08 1.88
CA ALA A 102 5.62 11.95 3.30
C ALA A 102 5.11 13.14 4.12
N GLN A 103 5.22 14.36 3.56
CA GLN A 103 4.69 15.58 4.17
C GLN A 103 3.15 15.56 4.19
N LEU A 104 2.52 15.09 3.11
CA LEU A 104 1.08 14.87 3.08
C LEU A 104 0.62 13.90 4.17
N ASP A 105 1.27 12.72 4.26
CA ASP A 105 0.89 11.70 5.24
C ASP A 105 1.08 12.19 6.69
N SER A 106 2.16 12.91 6.96
CA SER A 106 2.42 13.53 8.26
C SER A 106 1.36 14.59 8.61
N PHE A 107 1.06 15.48 7.66
CA PHE A 107 0.04 16.52 7.82
C PHE A 107 -1.33 15.92 8.09
N MET A 108 -1.76 14.95 7.27
CA MET A 108 -3.07 14.32 7.39
C MET A 108 -3.25 13.58 8.72
N ARG A 109 -2.21 12.88 9.19
CA ARG A 109 -2.20 12.25 10.52
C ARG A 109 -2.34 13.27 11.64
N SER A 110 -1.61 14.37 11.56
CA SER A 110 -1.68 15.43 12.58
C SER A 110 -3.03 16.13 12.58
N ALA A 111 -3.60 16.40 11.39
CA ALA A 111 -4.93 17.00 11.25
C ALA A 111 -6.03 16.06 11.76
N PHE A 112 -5.94 14.76 11.47
CA PHE A 112 -6.85 13.76 12.00
C PHE A 112 -6.86 13.76 13.54
N LYS A 113 -5.69 13.66 14.18
CA LYS A 113 -5.55 13.71 15.63
C LYS A 113 -6.02 15.04 16.23
N TYR A 114 -5.82 16.14 15.51
CA TYR A 114 -6.33 17.43 15.94
C TYR A 114 -7.87 17.45 15.95
N ILE A 115 -8.51 16.94 14.89
CA ILE A 115 -9.97 16.85 14.80
C ILE A 115 -10.53 16.00 15.94
N GLU A 116 -9.93 14.84 16.23
CA GLU A 116 -10.39 13.97 17.32
C GLU A 116 -10.35 14.64 18.70
N ARG A 117 -9.34 15.49 18.95
CA ARG A 117 -9.16 16.11 20.25
C ARG A 117 -9.95 17.39 20.45
N HIS A 118 -10.30 18.11 19.38
CA HIS A 118 -10.80 19.48 19.47
C HIS A 118 -12.14 19.70 18.74
N ALA A 119 -12.81 18.65 18.30
CA ALA A 119 -14.13 18.80 17.73
C ALA A 119 -15.17 19.02 18.86
N ASP A 120 -16.06 19.98 18.63
CA ASP A 120 -17.09 20.33 19.62
C ASP A 120 -18.16 19.23 19.77
N THR A 121 -18.42 18.50 18.68
CA THR A 121 -19.40 17.40 18.64
C THR A 121 -18.85 16.22 17.83
N GLU A 122 -19.34 15.01 18.14
CA GLU A 122 -18.99 13.81 17.37
C GLU A 122 -19.37 13.95 15.89
N GLU A 123 -20.53 14.54 15.59
CA GLU A 123 -20.98 14.73 14.22
C GLU A 123 -20.04 15.66 13.42
N SER A 124 -19.63 16.78 14.02
CA SER A 124 -18.65 17.70 13.43
C SER A 124 -17.29 17.03 13.23
N ALA A 125 -16.86 16.20 14.19
CA ALA A 125 -15.64 15.42 14.05
C ALA A 125 -15.71 14.51 12.83
N GLU A 126 -16.78 13.74 12.69
CA GLU A 126 -16.94 12.77 11.60
C GLU A 126 -17.11 13.46 10.23
N GLU A 127 -17.73 14.63 10.16
CA GLU A 127 -17.80 15.43 8.94
C GLU A 127 -16.41 15.94 8.52
N ASN A 128 -15.65 16.51 9.45
CA ASN A 128 -14.31 17.01 9.19
C ASN A 128 -13.33 15.88 8.81
N LYS A 129 -13.41 14.70 9.45
CA LYS A 129 -12.65 13.52 9.06
C LYS A 129 -13.00 13.07 7.64
N THR A 130 -14.28 13.03 7.28
CA THR A 130 -14.71 12.67 5.91
C THR A 130 -14.12 13.62 4.88
N LYS A 131 -14.15 14.93 5.15
CA LYS A 131 -13.56 15.97 4.31
C LYS A 131 -12.04 15.78 4.19
N LEU A 132 -11.38 15.55 5.32
CA LEU A 132 -9.93 15.32 5.37
C LEU A 132 -9.53 14.10 4.51
N PHE A 133 -10.25 12.98 4.62
CA PHE A 133 -9.95 11.78 3.85
C PHE A 133 -10.25 11.94 2.36
N SER A 134 -11.32 12.66 1.97
CA SER A 134 -11.58 12.93 0.55
C SER A 134 -10.45 13.74 -0.09
N LEU A 135 -9.93 14.74 0.61
CA LEU A 135 -8.79 15.53 0.17
C LEU A 135 -7.50 14.71 0.12
N ARG A 136 -7.31 13.82 1.10
CA ARG A 136 -6.19 12.87 1.12
C ARG A 136 -6.18 11.95 -0.10
N GLU A 137 -7.34 11.42 -0.47
CA GLU A 137 -7.47 10.54 -1.65
C GLU A 137 -7.18 11.32 -2.93
N ALA A 138 -7.74 12.53 -3.08
CA ALA A 138 -7.50 13.39 -4.24
C ALA A 138 -6.01 13.73 -4.41
N LEU A 139 -5.34 14.16 -3.33
CA LEU A 139 -3.89 14.44 -3.33
C LEU A 139 -3.06 13.18 -3.57
N GLY A 140 -3.43 12.07 -2.94
CA GLY A 140 -2.74 10.80 -3.07
C GLY A 140 -2.74 10.29 -4.51
N MET A 141 -3.85 10.38 -5.23
CA MET A 141 -3.94 10.02 -6.64
C MET A 141 -3.01 10.88 -7.52
N ARG A 142 -2.91 12.18 -7.25
CA ARG A 142 -2.04 13.09 -8.01
C ARG A 142 -0.56 12.85 -7.75
N LEU A 143 -0.18 12.69 -6.48
CA LEU A 143 1.21 12.41 -6.10
C LEU A 143 1.67 11.01 -6.53
N SER A 144 0.73 10.11 -6.81
CA SER A 144 1.01 8.78 -7.33
C SER A 144 1.17 8.72 -8.85
N SER A 145 0.85 9.78 -9.58
CA SER A 145 1.00 9.87 -11.03
C SER A 145 2.48 10.01 -11.44
N GLY A 146 3.27 8.96 -11.17
CA GLY A 146 4.62 8.82 -11.73
C GLY A 146 4.58 8.59 -13.24
N THR A 147 5.75 8.62 -13.89
CA THR A 147 5.87 8.31 -15.33
C THR A 147 5.23 6.94 -15.60
N PRO A 148 4.21 6.86 -16.46
CA PRO A 148 3.51 5.61 -16.71
C PRO A 148 4.46 4.55 -17.29
N ILE A 149 4.37 3.34 -16.76
CA ILE A 149 5.14 2.21 -17.29
C ILE A 149 4.50 1.81 -18.63
N ARG A 150 5.24 1.94 -19.71
CA ARG A 150 4.78 1.60 -21.06
C ARG A 150 5.32 0.27 -21.58
N SER A 151 6.42 -0.23 -21.00
CA SER A 151 7.07 -1.48 -21.39
C SER A 151 7.40 -2.32 -20.17
N THR A 152 7.26 -3.64 -20.31
CA THR A 152 7.63 -4.62 -19.29
C THR A 152 9.12 -4.68 -19.01
N ARG A 153 9.97 -4.15 -19.89
CA ARG A 153 11.43 -4.06 -19.69
C ARG A 153 11.84 -3.19 -18.49
N LYS A 154 10.92 -2.35 -17.99
CA LYS A 154 11.13 -1.48 -16.82
C LYS A 154 10.65 -2.08 -15.51
N LEU A 155 10.11 -3.30 -15.54
CA LEU A 155 9.66 -3.96 -14.32
C LEU A 155 10.85 -4.39 -13.45
N GLN A 156 10.73 -4.16 -12.16
CA GLN A 156 11.76 -4.53 -11.19
C GLN A 156 11.56 -5.98 -10.73
N ALA A 157 12.65 -6.70 -10.47
CA ALA A 157 12.59 -8.00 -9.81
C ALA A 157 11.84 -7.90 -8.47
N ARG A 158 11.26 -9.01 -8.04
CA ARG A 158 10.37 -9.13 -6.88
C ARG A 158 9.02 -8.41 -7.00
N THR A 159 8.64 -7.93 -8.20
CA THR A 159 7.28 -7.41 -8.44
C THR A 159 6.28 -8.56 -8.38
N PRO A 160 5.25 -8.47 -7.49
CA PRO A 160 4.16 -9.44 -7.46
C PRO A 160 3.31 -9.34 -8.74
N LEU A 161 3.00 -10.47 -9.32
CA LEU A 161 2.25 -10.59 -10.57
C LEU A 161 1.01 -11.47 -10.36
N SER A 162 -0.02 -11.20 -11.12
CA SER A 162 -1.20 -12.04 -11.25
C SER A 162 -1.34 -12.43 -12.72
N ILE A 163 -1.22 -13.72 -13.02
CA ILE A 163 -1.27 -14.27 -14.37
C ILE A 163 -2.66 -14.83 -14.61
N VAL A 164 -3.37 -14.26 -15.59
CA VAL A 164 -4.72 -14.69 -15.98
C VAL A 164 -4.67 -15.38 -17.34
N THR A 165 -5.14 -16.62 -17.38
CA THR A 165 -5.23 -17.40 -18.62
C THR A 165 -6.44 -17.03 -19.45
N ALA A 166 -6.51 -17.50 -20.69
CA ALA A 166 -7.67 -17.33 -21.57
C ALA A 166 -8.97 -17.93 -20.98
N LYS A 167 -8.87 -18.91 -20.09
CA LYS A 167 -10.01 -19.50 -19.36
C LYS A 167 -10.38 -18.73 -18.08
N ASN A 168 -9.87 -17.53 -17.88
CA ASN A 168 -10.05 -16.69 -16.70
C ASN A 168 -9.54 -17.31 -15.37
N ALA A 169 -8.72 -18.33 -15.43
CA ALA A 169 -8.02 -18.83 -14.25
C ALA A 169 -6.90 -17.83 -13.87
N ASN A 170 -6.83 -17.49 -12.59
CA ASN A 170 -5.91 -16.48 -12.04
C ASN A 170 -4.91 -17.14 -11.10
N TYR A 171 -3.63 -16.86 -11.31
CA TYR A 171 -2.52 -17.43 -10.56
C TYR A 171 -1.59 -16.33 -10.06
N ALA A 172 -1.21 -16.41 -8.79
CA ALA A 172 -0.19 -15.55 -8.22
C ALA A 172 1.21 -16.00 -8.67
N SER A 173 2.09 -15.06 -8.88
CA SER A 173 3.49 -15.27 -9.24
C SER A 173 4.33 -14.07 -8.80
N ILE A 174 5.64 -14.19 -8.85
CA ILE A 174 6.60 -13.12 -8.54
C ILE A 174 7.62 -13.04 -9.67
N LEU A 175 7.95 -11.83 -10.11
CA LEU A 175 9.02 -11.59 -11.08
C LEU A 175 10.38 -11.84 -10.41
N ILE A 176 11.12 -12.84 -10.89
CA ILE A 176 12.44 -13.20 -10.38
C ILE A 176 13.54 -12.45 -11.12
N ALA A 177 13.51 -12.48 -12.45
CA ALA A 177 14.47 -11.79 -13.28
C ALA A 177 13.80 -11.13 -14.49
N ASN A 178 14.32 -9.97 -14.87
CA ASN A 178 13.89 -9.23 -16.05
C ASN A 178 15.08 -9.11 -17.00
N GLU A 179 15.16 -10.00 -17.97
CA GLU A 179 16.26 -10.05 -18.91
C GLU A 179 15.85 -9.56 -20.30
N SER A 180 16.81 -9.38 -21.20
CA SER A 180 16.57 -8.83 -22.54
C SER A 180 15.55 -9.61 -23.38
N LYS A 181 15.49 -10.94 -23.20
CA LYS A 181 14.63 -11.85 -23.97
C LYS A 181 13.24 -12.04 -23.37
N ALA A 182 13.14 -12.12 -22.03
CA ALA A 182 11.90 -12.46 -21.34
C ALA A 182 11.91 -12.02 -19.89
N LEU A 183 10.71 -12.00 -19.29
CA LEU A 183 10.49 -11.94 -17.85
C LEU A 183 10.48 -13.37 -17.32
N TYR A 184 11.27 -13.65 -16.31
CA TYR A 184 11.30 -14.94 -15.62
C TYR A 184 10.59 -14.82 -14.29
N VAL A 185 9.52 -15.59 -14.14
CA VAL A 185 8.63 -15.50 -13.00
C VAL A 185 8.55 -16.85 -12.28
N GLU A 186 8.20 -16.83 -11.00
CA GLU A 186 7.92 -18.06 -10.27
C GLU A 186 6.85 -18.89 -10.99
N PRO A 187 6.91 -20.23 -10.92
CA PRO A 187 5.88 -21.08 -11.49
C PRO A 187 4.52 -20.75 -10.86
N ALA A 188 3.52 -20.57 -11.71
CA ALA A 188 2.14 -20.49 -11.23
C ALA A 188 1.74 -21.83 -10.61
N LEU A 189 1.22 -21.82 -9.39
CA LEU A 189 0.80 -23.01 -8.67
C LEU A 189 -0.72 -23.17 -8.70
N ASP A 190 -1.19 -24.40 -8.79
CA ASP A 190 -2.61 -24.73 -8.62
C ASP A 190 -3.01 -24.77 -7.14
N ALA A 191 -4.27 -25.13 -6.85
CA ALA A 191 -4.78 -25.23 -5.48
C ALA A 191 -4.10 -26.35 -4.65
N PHE A 192 -3.35 -27.24 -5.28
CA PHE A 192 -2.63 -28.34 -4.65
C PHE A 192 -1.13 -28.06 -4.53
N GLY A 193 -0.66 -26.87 -4.96
CA GLY A 193 0.74 -26.49 -4.95
C GLY A 193 1.56 -27.08 -6.09
N GLN A 194 0.92 -27.65 -7.12
CA GLN A 194 1.62 -28.15 -8.28
C GLN A 194 1.81 -27.06 -9.33
N ALA A 195 2.98 -27.04 -9.97
CA ALA A 195 3.30 -26.08 -11.01
C ALA A 195 2.41 -26.30 -12.26
N ILE A 196 1.70 -25.26 -12.67
CA ILE A 196 0.85 -25.29 -13.84
C ILE A 196 1.73 -25.23 -15.08
N LYS A 197 1.52 -26.19 -15.96
CA LYS A 197 2.19 -26.24 -17.27
C LYS A 197 1.46 -25.33 -18.24
N PHE A 198 2.10 -24.26 -18.68
CA PHE A 198 1.62 -23.44 -19.79
C PHE A 198 2.11 -24.03 -21.10
N HIS A 199 1.23 -24.17 -22.07
CA HIS A 199 1.64 -24.49 -23.43
C HIS A 199 2.46 -23.35 -24.02
N TRP A 200 3.47 -23.65 -24.81
CA TRP A 200 4.28 -22.67 -25.53
C TRP A 200 3.38 -21.71 -26.30
N PHE A 201 3.70 -20.42 -26.23
CA PHE A 201 2.96 -19.32 -26.85
C PHE A 201 1.49 -19.17 -26.40
N SER A 202 1.05 -19.84 -25.31
CA SER A 202 -0.27 -19.60 -24.77
C SER A 202 -0.42 -18.14 -24.34
N ARG A 203 -1.55 -17.53 -24.72
CA ARG A 203 -1.85 -16.13 -24.38
C ARG A 203 -2.24 -16.02 -22.92
N VAL A 204 -1.60 -15.07 -22.24
CA VAL A 204 -1.91 -14.71 -20.84
C VAL A 204 -2.03 -13.20 -20.71
N THR A 205 -2.84 -12.76 -19.76
CA THR A 205 -2.89 -11.37 -19.32
C THR A 205 -2.26 -11.29 -17.94
N VAL A 206 -1.29 -10.41 -17.78
CA VAL A 206 -0.58 -10.23 -16.52
C VAL A 206 -0.97 -8.91 -15.91
N TYR A 207 -1.29 -8.93 -14.63
CA TYR A 207 -1.61 -7.76 -13.80
C TYR A 207 -0.53 -7.56 -12.76
N PHE A 208 -0.16 -6.31 -12.49
CA PHE A 208 0.77 -5.96 -11.43
C PHE A 208 0.47 -4.58 -10.86
N TYR A 209 1.01 -4.30 -9.69
CA TYR A 209 0.90 -3.00 -9.03
C TYR A 209 2.29 -2.47 -8.72
N THR A 210 2.48 -1.16 -8.92
CA THR A 210 3.70 -0.47 -8.48
C THR A 210 3.64 -0.15 -6.99
N GLY A 211 4.78 0.22 -6.40
CA GLY A 211 4.84 0.69 -5.01
C GLY A 211 3.91 1.87 -4.70
N ASN A 212 3.50 2.63 -5.73
CA ASN A 212 2.51 3.71 -5.62
C ASN A 212 1.05 3.22 -5.75
N HIS A 213 0.81 1.92 -5.69
CA HIS A 213 -0.51 1.28 -5.84
C HIS A 213 -1.21 1.51 -7.18
N ILE A 214 -0.49 1.98 -8.21
CA ILE A 214 -1.00 2.08 -9.57
C ILE A 214 -0.98 0.69 -10.18
N GLY A 215 -2.15 0.23 -10.63
CA GLY A 215 -2.30 -1.04 -11.31
C GLY A 215 -2.01 -0.92 -12.80
N TYR A 216 -1.43 -1.97 -13.34
CA TYR A 216 -1.15 -2.12 -14.78
C TYR A 216 -1.53 -3.51 -15.26
N SER A 217 -1.80 -3.63 -16.54
CA SER A 217 -1.96 -4.91 -17.20
C SER A 217 -1.23 -4.93 -18.54
N PHE A 218 -0.76 -6.10 -18.92
CA PHE A 218 -0.25 -6.35 -20.28
C PHE A 218 -0.62 -7.73 -20.75
N LYS A 219 -0.80 -7.88 -22.06
CA LYS A 219 -1.01 -9.17 -22.71
C LYS A 219 0.34 -9.68 -23.23
N THR A 220 0.62 -10.95 -22.98
CA THR A 220 1.83 -11.59 -23.43
C THR A 220 1.61 -13.08 -23.75
N ARG A 221 2.68 -13.79 -24.06
CA ARG A 221 2.68 -15.23 -24.31
C ARG A 221 3.63 -15.91 -23.34
N ALA A 222 3.27 -17.10 -22.88
CA ALA A 222 4.13 -17.94 -22.08
C ALA A 222 5.17 -18.61 -22.96
N GLY A 223 6.45 -18.53 -22.57
CA GLY A 223 7.59 -19.14 -23.24
C GLY A 223 7.95 -20.55 -22.71
N GLY A 224 7.07 -21.11 -21.85
CA GLY A 224 7.31 -22.41 -21.23
C GLY A 224 8.17 -22.31 -19.95
N MET A 225 8.40 -23.48 -19.35
CA MET A 225 9.24 -23.61 -18.15
C MET A 225 10.70 -23.72 -18.56
N ILE A 226 11.55 -22.96 -17.87
CA ILE A 226 13.00 -23.02 -18.02
C ILE A 226 13.62 -23.31 -16.66
N ASN A 227 14.85 -23.82 -16.65
CA ASN A 227 15.63 -23.98 -15.43
C ASN A 227 16.70 -22.87 -15.39
N MET A 228 16.69 -22.03 -14.37
CA MET A 228 17.68 -20.98 -14.14
C MET A 228 18.26 -21.21 -12.74
N ASP A 229 19.56 -21.44 -12.66
CA ASP A 229 20.29 -21.71 -11.41
C ASP A 229 19.65 -22.84 -10.56
N GLY A 230 19.21 -23.92 -11.22
CA GLY A 230 18.58 -25.06 -10.56
C GLY A 230 17.10 -24.83 -10.16
N ARG A 231 16.53 -23.67 -10.48
CA ARG A 231 15.14 -23.33 -10.15
C ARG A 231 14.27 -23.33 -11.40
N PRO A 232 13.12 -24.02 -11.39
CA PRO A 232 12.18 -23.93 -12.48
C PRO A 232 11.49 -22.55 -12.47
N LEU A 233 11.53 -21.82 -13.58
CA LEU A 233 10.88 -20.54 -13.78
C LEU A 233 10.00 -20.59 -15.03
N LEU A 234 8.90 -19.82 -15.00
CA LEU A 234 8.06 -19.61 -16.17
C LEU A 234 8.58 -18.39 -16.95
N ALA A 235 8.88 -18.57 -18.24
CA ALA A 235 9.24 -17.47 -19.12
C ALA A 235 7.98 -16.77 -19.65
N LEU A 236 7.95 -15.44 -19.61
CA LEU A 236 6.93 -14.59 -20.23
C LEU A 236 7.61 -13.62 -21.19
N TYR A 237 7.13 -13.56 -22.44
CA TYR A 237 7.72 -12.64 -23.41
C TYR A 237 7.46 -11.18 -23.03
N HIS A 238 8.33 -10.27 -23.47
CA HIS A 238 8.14 -8.83 -23.24
C HIS A 238 6.94 -8.29 -24.00
N SER A 239 6.38 -7.22 -23.45
CA SER A 239 5.32 -6.42 -24.07
C SER A 239 5.66 -4.94 -23.95
N ASP A 240 5.61 -4.21 -25.06
CA ASP A 240 5.74 -2.76 -25.09
C ASP A 240 4.37 -2.06 -25.01
N LYS A 241 3.30 -2.85 -24.78
CA LYS A 241 1.93 -2.37 -24.57
C LYS A 241 1.49 -2.67 -23.15
N VAL A 242 1.95 -1.86 -22.22
CA VAL A 242 1.50 -1.91 -20.81
C VAL A 242 0.42 -0.85 -20.63
N ASN A 243 -0.77 -1.27 -20.23
CA ASN A 243 -1.92 -0.41 -20.04
C ASN A 243 -2.14 -0.15 -18.56
N PRO A 244 -2.31 1.10 -18.14
CA PRO A 244 -2.73 1.39 -16.77
C PRO A 244 -4.14 0.85 -16.53
N LEU A 245 -4.35 0.28 -15.37
CA LEU A 245 -5.69 -0.09 -14.92
C LEU A 245 -6.42 1.17 -14.43
N PRO A 246 -7.75 1.18 -14.47
CA PRO A 246 -8.51 2.22 -13.79
C PRO A 246 -8.04 2.34 -12.35
N SER A 247 -7.74 3.55 -11.91
CA SER A 247 -7.32 3.80 -10.53
C SER A 247 -8.39 3.28 -9.57
N ARG A 248 -7.97 2.56 -8.54
CA ARG A 248 -8.88 2.13 -7.48
C ARG A 248 -9.40 3.38 -6.75
N ARG A 249 -10.72 3.49 -6.61
CA ARG A 249 -11.32 4.62 -5.89
C ARG A 249 -10.88 4.68 -4.44
N ASN A 250 -10.69 3.52 -3.80
CA ASN A 250 -10.34 3.42 -2.39
C ASN A 250 -9.03 2.67 -2.21
N GLN A 251 -8.15 3.21 -1.38
CA GLN A 251 -6.94 2.51 -0.94
C GLN A 251 -7.34 1.30 -0.09
N ARG A 252 -6.53 0.25 -0.13
CA ARG A 252 -6.73 -0.98 0.65
C ARG A 252 -5.53 -1.24 1.53
N ARG A 253 -5.78 -1.87 2.66
CA ARG A 253 -4.75 -2.41 3.55
C ARG A 253 -4.99 -3.89 3.76
N GLU A 254 -3.94 -4.70 3.61
CA GLU A 254 -3.97 -6.09 4.05
C GLU A 254 -4.19 -6.16 5.55
N SER A 255 -5.01 -7.10 5.98
CA SER A 255 -5.43 -7.24 7.36
C SER A 255 -5.55 -8.72 7.75
N ARG A 256 -5.60 -8.98 9.04
CA ARG A 256 -5.98 -10.27 9.62
C ARG A 256 -6.89 -10.04 10.81
N LEU A 257 -8.05 -9.42 10.55
CA LEU A 257 -9.02 -9.09 11.59
C LEU A 257 -10.10 -10.17 11.64
N SER A 258 -10.40 -10.65 12.83
CA SER A 258 -11.53 -11.54 13.04
C SER A 258 -12.84 -10.79 12.77
N CYS A 259 -13.80 -11.48 12.17
CA CYS A 259 -15.12 -10.92 11.92
C CYS A 259 -16.22 -11.97 12.10
N HIS A 260 -17.44 -11.49 12.26
CA HIS A 260 -18.64 -12.29 12.20
C HIS A 260 -19.57 -11.75 11.14
N PHE A 261 -20.28 -12.61 10.46
CA PHE A 261 -21.29 -12.18 9.52
C PHE A 261 -22.57 -13.00 9.64
N TYR A 262 -23.67 -12.41 9.21
CA TYR A 262 -25.00 -12.95 9.25
C TYR A 262 -25.61 -12.86 7.87
N LEU A 263 -26.31 -13.91 7.43
CA LEU A 263 -27.01 -13.90 6.15
C LEU A 263 -28.23 -12.97 6.22
N LEU A 264 -28.50 -12.30 5.12
CA LEU A 264 -29.64 -11.40 4.95
C LEU A 264 -30.61 -11.96 3.92
N HIS A 265 -31.85 -12.14 4.33
CA HIS A 265 -32.93 -12.50 3.43
C HIS A 265 -33.78 -11.26 3.12
N ILE A 266 -33.82 -10.89 1.84
CA ILE A 266 -34.62 -9.76 1.36
C ILE A 266 -35.90 -10.34 0.77
N ARG A 267 -37.04 -10.05 1.40
CA ARG A 267 -38.37 -10.48 0.95
C ARG A 267 -39.21 -9.27 0.56
N ALA A 268 -39.91 -9.39 -0.54
CA ALA A 268 -40.94 -8.41 -0.90
C ALA A 268 -42.20 -8.71 -0.09
N VAL A 269 -42.62 -7.77 0.75
CA VAL A 269 -43.83 -7.87 1.56
C VAL A 269 -44.80 -6.79 1.11
N LYS A 270 -46.06 -7.15 0.93
CA LYS A 270 -47.12 -6.19 0.59
C LYS A 270 -47.62 -5.55 1.90
N ASP A 271 -47.33 -4.29 2.11
CA ASP A 271 -47.79 -3.50 3.24
C ASP A 271 -48.68 -2.35 2.74
N ARG A 272 -49.91 -2.29 3.21
CA ARG A 272 -50.93 -1.26 2.87
C ARG A 272 -51.03 -0.99 1.36
N GLY A 273 -50.97 -2.06 0.54
CA GLY A 273 -51.08 -1.97 -0.92
C GLY A 273 -49.77 -1.62 -1.64
N LYS A 274 -48.69 -1.31 -0.93
CA LYS A 274 -47.34 -1.06 -1.49
C LYS A 274 -46.43 -2.25 -1.27
N ILE A 275 -45.56 -2.55 -2.25
CA ILE A 275 -44.54 -3.56 -2.10
C ILE A 275 -43.34 -2.94 -1.36
N VAL A 276 -43.09 -3.42 -0.13
CA VAL A 276 -41.99 -2.98 0.70
C VAL A 276 -40.97 -4.11 0.82
N LYS A 277 -39.70 -3.82 0.75
CA LYS A 277 -38.64 -4.80 0.98
C LYS A 277 -38.43 -4.98 2.48
N SER A 278 -38.74 -6.17 2.99
CA SER A 278 -38.43 -6.58 4.36
C SER A 278 -37.06 -7.28 4.38
N ILE A 279 -36.20 -6.88 5.32
CA ILE A 279 -34.88 -7.47 5.52
C ILE A 279 -34.91 -8.28 6.80
N GLN A 280 -34.68 -9.57 6.67
CA GLN A 280 -34.56 -10.49 7.80
C GLN A 280 -33.08 -10.89 7.96
N VAL A 281 -32.53 -10.69 9.15
CA VAL A 281 -31.15 -11.08 9.50
C VAL A 281 -31.23 -12.45 10.17
N GLU A 282 -30.42 -13.41 9.70
CA GLU A 282 -30.29 -14.70 10.40
C GLU A 282 -29.67 -14.49 11.79
N LYS A 283 -30.08 -15.34 12.74
CA LYS A 283 -29.53 -15.28 14.12
C LYS A 283 -28.17 -15.94 14.25
N ALA A 284 -27.86 -16.88 13.38
CA ALA A 284 -26.61 -17.63 13.41
C ALA A 284 -25.45 -16.75 12.88
N ALA A 285 -24.48 -16.48 13.74
CA ALA A 285 -23.23 -15.82 13.38
C ALA A 285 -22.28 -16.81 12.70
N VAL A 286 -21.69 -16.41 11.60
CA VAL A 286 -20.66 -17.17 10.90
C VAL A 286 -19.33 -16.44 11.07
N ALA A 287 -18.29 -17.19 11.46
CA ALA A 287 -16.94 -16.64 11.64
C ALA A 287 -16.21 -16.47 10.32
N GLY A 288 -15.39 -15.42 10.24
CA GLY A 288 -14.50 -15.16 9.12
C GLY A 288 -13.26 -14.37 9.54
N ILE A 289 -12.32 -14.25 8.62
CA ILE A 289 -11.10 -13.45 8.79
C ILE A 289 -11.02 -12.47 7.62
N LEU A 290 -11.00 -11.18 7.89
CA LEU A 290 -10.75 -10.15 6.88
C LEU A 290 -9.31 -10.24 6.40
N THR A 291 -9.10 -10.29 5.09
CA THR A 291 -7.78 -10.39 4.47
C THR A 291 -7.32 -9.09 3.82
N ASP A 292 -8.26 -8.27 3.36
CA ASP A 292 -8.00 -6.87 3.00
C ASP A 292 -9.22 -6.00 3.33
N LEU A 293 -8.98 -4.72 3.59
CA LEU A 293 -10.02 -3.77 3.98
C LEU A 293 -9.83 -2.43 3.25
N SER A 294 -10.94 -1.83 2.82
CA SER A 294 -11.02 -0.49 2.22
C SER A 294 -12.35 0.17 2.54
N ALA A 295 -12.46 1.48 2.33
CA ALA A 295 -13.72 2.21 2.52
C ALA A 295 -14.89 1.70 1.62
N GLY A 296 -14.60 1.04 0.51
CA GLY A 296 -15.61 0.53 -0.43
C GLY A 296 -15.99 -0.93 -0.23
N GLY A 297 -15.23 -1.70 0.57
CA GLY A 297 -15.47 -3.13 0.74
C GLY A 297 -14.29 -3.87 1.34
N VAL A 298 -14.43 -5.18 1.41
CA VAL A 298 -13.51 -6.05 2.13
C VAL A 298 -13.38 -7.40 1.42
N SER A 299 -12.21 -8.02 1.53
CA SER A 299 -12.03 -9.44 1.24
C SER A 299 -11.94 -10.21 2.55
N MET A 300 -12.57 -11.38 2.60
CA MET A 300 -12.57 -12.24 3.78
C MET A 300 -12.43 -13.71 3.43
N GLN A 301 -11.91 -14.50 4.35
CA GLN A 301 -11.88 -15.94 4.29
C GLN A 301 -12.86 -16.52 5.32
N THR A 302 -13.57 -17.59 4.95
CA THR A 302 -14.52 -18.29 5.81
C THR A 302 -14.64 -19.76 5.41
N MET A 303 -15.05 -20.61 6.35
CA MET A 303 -15.38 -22.02 6.10
C MET A 303 -16.79 -22.19 5.50
N SER A 304 -17.68 -21.21 5.71
CA SER A 304 -19.07 -21.25 5.27
C SER A 304 -19.34 -20.14 4.24
N PRO A 305 -19.00 -20.36 2.97
CA PRO A 305 -19.10 -19.34 1.93
C PRO A 305 -20.55 -19.04 1.56
N VAL A 306 -20.77 -17.77 1.24
CA VAL A 306 -22.04 -17.26 0.72
C VAL A 306 -21.91 -17.08 -0.81
N LYS A 307 -23.00 -17.29 -1.53
CA LYS A 307 -23.01 -17.15 -3.00
C LYS A 307 -22.88 -15.70 -3.44
N SER A 308 -22.28 -15.51 -4.61
CA SER A 308 -22.23 -14.19 -5.26
C SER A 308 -23.65 -13.66 -5.51
N GLY A 309 -23.86 -12.36 -5.24
CA GLY A 309 -25.15 -11.67 -5.34
C GLY A 309 -25.95 -11.64 -4.03
N GLU A 310 -25.63 -12.46 -3.06
CA GLU A 310 -26.29 -12.43 -1.74
C GLU A 310 -25.77 -11.29 -0.88
N PHE A 311 -26.53 -10.99 0.19
CA PHE A 311 -26.23 -9.91 1.11
C PHE A 311 -25.92 -10.47 2.50
N ILE A 312 -25.01 -9.81 3.20
CA ILE A 312 -24.65 -10.13 4.57
C ILE A 312 -24.59 -8.88 5.45
N LYS A 313 -24.86 -9.05 6.74
CA LYS A 313 -24.48 -8.11 7.79
C LYS A 313 -23.10 -8.55 8.29
N LEU A 314 -22.12 -7.69 8.25
CA LEU A 314 -20.76 -7.93 8.68
C LEU A 314 -20.46 -7.15 9.95
N GLU A 315 -19.88 -7.80 10.94
CA GLU A 315 -19.40 -7.21 12.20
C GLU A 315 -17.89 -7.46 12.32
N PHE A 316 -17.15 -6.40 12.62
CA PHE A 316 -15.67 -6.43 12.71
C PHE A 316 -15.16 -5.29 13.59
N ASP A 317 -13.92 -5.40 14.06
CA ASP A 317 -13.24 -4.37 14.83
C ASP A 317 -11.94 -3.94 14.12
N VAL A 318 -11.74 -2.65 13.98
CA VAL A 318 -10.51 -2.03 13.43
C VAL A 318 -9.66 -1.37 14.52
N GLY A 319 -9.91 -1.68 15.80
CA GLY A 319 -9.18 -1.15 16.94
C GLY A 319 -9.97 -0.18 17.83
N ASN A 320 -11.16 0.27 17.39
CA ASN A 320 -12.02 1.22 18.10
C ASN A 320 -13.37 0.61 18.53
N GLY A 321 -13.42 -0.71 18.70
CA GLY A 321 -14.61 -1.47 19.05
C GLY A 321 -15.39 -1.99 17.85
N ASN A 322 -16.41 -2.79 18.15
CA ASN A 322 -17.18 -3.50 17.12
C ASN A 322 -17.94 -2.55 16.20
N ARG A 323 -17.80 -2.76 14.90
CA ARG A 323 -18.44 -1.98 13.83
C ARG A 323 -19.30 -2.90 12.96
N MET A 324 -20.27 -2.32 12.32
CA MET A 324 -21.24 -3.02 11.50
C MET A 324 -21.33 -2.41 10.11
N ALA A 325 -21.40 -3.27 9.10
CA ALA A 325 -21.67 -2.89 7.72
C ALA A 325 -22.60 -3.90 7.05
N TYR A 326 -23.41 -3.44 6.10
CA TYR A 326 -24.13 -4.32 5.19
C TYR A 326 -23.38 -4.39 3.88
N ALA A 327 -23.17 -5.59 3.38
CA ALA A 327 -22.38 -5.84 2.18
C ALA A 327 -23.06 -6.82 1.23
N SER A 328 -22.80 -6.65 -0.06
CA SER A 328 -23.13 -7.64 -1.09
C SER A 328 -21.91 -8.49 -1.42
N VAL A 329 -22.10 -9.77 -1.60
CA VAL A 329 -21.07 -10.71 -2.05
C VAL A 329 -20.88 -10.51 -3.55
N VAL A 330 -19.74 -9.95 -3.95
CA VAL A 330 -19.41 -9.70 -5.36
C VAL A 330 -18.87 -10.97 -6.03
N ARG A 331 -18.03 -11.70 -5.30
CA ARG A 331 -17.37 -12.90 -5.80
C ARG A 331 -17.01 -13.83 -4.65
N THR A 332 -17.15 -15.13 -4.89
CA THR A 332 -16.70 -16.20 -3.99
C THR A 332 -15.80 -17.15 -4.75
N ASN A 333 -14.57 -17.33 -4.25
CA ASN A 333 -13.59 -18.27 -4.78
C ASN A 333 -13.38 -19.38 -3.75
N ARG A 334 -13.52 -20.64 -4.17
CA ARG A 334 -13.21 -21.78 -3.31
C ARG A 334 -11.70 -21.91 -3.10
N LEU A 335 -11.31 -22.21 -1.89
CA LEU A 335 -9.95 -22.52 -1.46
C LEU A 335 -9.92 -23.98 -0.98
N ARG A 336 -8.73 -24.54 -0.80
CA ARG A 336 -8.57 -25.89 -0.24
C ARG A 336 -9.29 -26.06 1.10
N ASN A 337 -9.20 -25.03 1.96
CA ASN A 337 -9.85 -25.00 3.27
C ASN A 337 -10.77 -23.78 3.34
N GLY A 338 -12.01 -23.92 2.84
CA GLY A 338 -13.00 -22.84 2.88
C GLY A 338 -13.13 -22.05 1.58
N ALA A 339 -13.33 -20.75 1.69
CA ALA A 339 -13.46 -19.86 0.54
C ALA A 339 -12.99 -18.44 0.88
N SER A 340 -12.57 -17.72 -0.17
CA SER A 340 -12.35 -16.28 -0.14
C SER A 340 -13.54 -15.58 -0.78
N MET A 341 -14.12 -14.63 -0.06
CA MET A 341 -15.24 -13.80 -0.53
C MET A 341 -14.79 -12.35 -0.68
N HIS A 342 -15.20 -11.72 -1.78
CA HIS A 342 -15.02 -10.29 -2.01
C HIS A 342 -16.36 -9.60 -1.82
N LEU A 343 -16.40 -8.65 -0.92
CA LEU A 343 -17.60 -7.96 -0.47
C LEU A 343 -17.54 -6.48 -0.82
N LYS A 344 -18.65 -5.93 -1.27
CA LYS A 344 -18.84 -4.49 -1.49
C LYS A 344 -19.81 -3.95 -0.43
N PHE A 345 -19.42 -2.92 0.29
CA PHE A 345 -20.31 -2.25 1.23
C PHE A 345 -21.49 -1.60 0.49
N VAL A 346 -22.69 -1.88 0.98
CA VAL A 346 -23.94 -1.33 0.45
C VAL A 346 -24.49 -0.26 1.41
N LYS A 347 -24.38 -0.52 2.73
CA LYS A 347 -24.75 0.43 3.77
C LYS A 347 -23.75 0.34 4.91
N ILE A 348 -23.16 1.48 5.23
CA ILE A 348 -22.15 1.62 6.28
C ILE A 348 -22.26 3.02 6.87
N SER A 349 -22.01 3.18 8.17
CA SER A 349 -22.05 4.50 8.81
C SER A 349 -20.84 5.35 8.43
N ARG A 350 -20.99 6.68 8.43
CA ARG A 350 -19.90 7.64 8.20
C ARG A 350 -18.74 7.41 9.17
N LYS A 351 -19.05 7.23 10.45
CA LYS A 351 -18.07 6.93 11.49
C LYS A 351 -17.25 5.67 11.14
N THR A 352 -17.91 4.57 10.79
CA THR A 352 -17.22 3.33 10.41
C THR A 352 -16.34 3.50 9.17
N VAL A 353 -16.77 4.27 8.17
CA VAL A 353 -15.94 4.58 6.99
C VAL A 353 -14.69 5.35 7.40
N ASN A 354 -14.81 6.37 8.26
CA ASN A 354 -13.68 7.17 8.72
C ASN A 354 -12.68 6.33 9.54
N GLU A 355 -13.16 5.42 10.39
CA GLU A 355 -12.32 4.49 11.13
C GLU A 355 -11.59 3.49 10.22
N ILE A 356 -12.28 2.96 9.20
CA ILE A 356 -11.62 2.15 8.17
C ILE A 356 -10.54 2.94 7.46
N LEU A 357 -10.79 4.19 7.10
CA LEU A 357 -9.80 5.04 6.44
C LEU A 357 -8.62 5.36 7.36
N ALA A 358 -8.88 5.64 8.65
CA ALA A 358 -7.83 5.82 9.65
C ALA A 358 -6.96 4.55 9.75
N TYR A 359 -7.57 3.39 9.87
CA TYR A 359 -6.87 2.11 9.84
C TYR A 359 -6.07 1.91 8.55
N VAL A 360 -6.67 2.13 7.37
CA VAL A 360 -6.02 1.92 6.07
C VAL A 360 -4.80 2.83 5.89
N TYR A 361 -4.87 4.07 6.37
CA TYR A 361 -3.78 5.03 6.28
C TYR A 361 -2.80 4.98 7.47
N GLY A 362 -3.09 4.19 8.52
CA GLY A 362 -2.25 4.07 9.72
C GLY A 362 -2.27 5.36 10.55
N TYR A 363 -3.45 5.94 10.78
CA TYR A 363 -3.65 7.12 11.62
C TYR A 363 -4.19 6.77 13.01
N ASP A 364 -4.56 5.50 13.19
CA ASP A 364 -4.93 4.83 14.43
C ASP A 364 -3.82 4.79 15.49
#